data_df743668b4a3831d7d34fcc7554e0a0f
#
_entry.id   df743668b4a3831d7d34fcc7554e0a0f
#
_cell.length_a   1.000
_cell.length_b   1.000
_cell.length_c   1.000
_cell.angle_alpha   90.00
_cell.angle_beta   90.00
_cell.angle_gamma   90.00
#
_symmetry.space_group_name_H-M   'P 1'
#
loop_
_entity.id
_entity.type
_entity.pdbx_description
1 polymer ?
#
loop_
_entity_poly.entity_id
_entity_poly.type
_entity_poly.pdbx_seq_one_letter_code
_entity_poly.pdbx_strand_id
1 'polypeptide(L)'
;FLALREGGGKAVLRYSYKHNESTANRPWDASPEWIKRHIDQLQPYWEKYTDVILLVQAGFIGVWGEWFYTTNFKMHPSKDEDFAPRWEIVNKMLEALPDDRQVGLRTPTFKMRYLQMHGYEVTPITESEAFMPTAKARLCAFNDCFLASSSDVGTYSNPAVERPFWEEDSKYTFMGGETCGECASSNGENAIKQMARYHWTYINRGYHQGVLNSWIKDGSMDEIKRRLGYRFVLDQAAPMPTPVAGEMYTIALKLRNVGFASLINPRAVELIFVNKDDPTQKFVYPQQIDPRFWAAGDTIITSLHARLDNKMSGEYKVYLNMPDPYPTIHDNPMFSIRFANKDIWDKKTGYNYLTDLILE
;
A
#
# COMPACT_ATOMS: atom_id res chain seq x y z
N PHE A 1 9.35 15.58 -2.69
CA PHE A 1 9.76 14.18 -2.94
C PHE A 1 11.19 13.90 -2.44
N LEU A 2 12.16 14.79 -2.64
CA LEU A 2 13.53 14.55 -2.15
C LEU A 2 13.57 14.35 -0.64
N ALA A 3 12.87 15.17 0.14
CA ALA A 3 12.75 15.00 1.59
C ALA A 3 12.11 13.66 2.01
N LEU A 4 11.22 13.08 1.18
CA LEU A 4 10.68 11.75 1.42
C LEU A 4 11.74 10.66 1.24
N ARG A 5 12.60 10.77 0.22
CA ARG A 5 13.74 9.84 0.05
C ARG A 5 14.72 9.93 1.22
N GLU A 6 15.01 11.11 1.70
CA GLU A 6 15.90 11.35 2.83
C GLU A 6 15.28 10.84 4.15
N GLY A 7 13.95 11.05 4.31
CA GLY A 7 13.22 10.73 5.54
C GLY A 7 12.64 9.30 5.60
N GLY A 8 12.83 8.48 4.56
CA GLY A 8 12.30 7.09 4.53
C GLY A 8 10.78 7.01 4.38
N GLY A 9 10.14 8.04 3.84
CA GLY A 9 8.68 8.13 3.70
C GLY A 9 8.19 7.90 2.27
N LYS A 10 6.91 7.53 2.13
CA LYS A 10 6.18 7.50 0.85
C LYS A 10 4.92 8.34 0.94
N ALA A 11 4.54 8.98 -0.17
CA ALA A 11 3.40 9.88 -0.23
C ALA A 11 2.13 9.18 -0.72
N VAL A 12 1.01 9.46 -0.07
CA VAL A 12 -0.33 9.35 -0.64
C VAL A 12 -0.67 10.72 -1.21
N LEU A 13 -0.77 10.83 -2.53
CA LEU A 13 -0.97 12.10 -3.21
C LEU A 13 -2.45 12.33 -3.48
N ARG A 14 -2.91 13.56 -3.25
CA ARG A 14 -4.22 14.07 -3.68
C ARG A 14 -4.08 15.51 -4.11
N TYR A 15 -4.76 15.89 -5.16
CA TYR A 15 -4.78 17.24 -5.70
C TYR A 15 -6.17 17.82 -5.63
N SER A 16 -6.29 19.06 -5.22
CA SER A 16 -7.55 19.81 -5.20
C SER A 16 -7.30 21.28 -5.53
N TYR A 17 -8.31 21.94 -6.06
CA TYR A 17 -8.22 23.37 -6.41
C TYR A 17 -8.69 24.27 -5.27
N LYS A 18 -9.56 23.77 -4.40
CA LYS A 18 -10.18 24.49 -3.29
C LYS A 18 -10.26 23.64 -2.04
N HIS A 19 -10.32 24.31 -0.89
CA HIS A 19 -10.34 23.66 0.44
C HIS A 19 -11.58 23.96 1.26
N ASN A 20 -12.58 24.66 0.69
CA ASN A 20 -13.87 24.86 1.32
C ASN A 20 -14.98 25.02 0.26
N GLU A 21 -16.21 24.67 0.66
CA GLU A 21 -17.42 24.65 -0.16
C GLU A 21 -18.16 25.99 -0.23
N SER A 22 -17.52 27.09 0.17
CA SER A 22 -18.11 28.41 0.04
C SER A 22 -18.46 28.74 -1.40
N THR A 23 -19.68 29.17 -1.65
CA THR A 23 -20.12 29.57 -3.00
C THR A 23 -19.33 30.76 -3.56
N ALA A 24 -18.76 31.59 -2.69
CA ALA A 24 -17.86 32.67 -3.08
C ALA A 24 -16.52 32.17 -3.67
N ASN A 25 -16.17 30.89 -3.40
CA ASN A 25 -14.95 30.26 -3.91
C ASN A 25 -15.14 29.49 -5.24
N ARG A 26 -16.31 29.57 -5.88
CA ARG A 26 -16.51 28.95 -7.18
C ARG A 26 -15.65 29.61 -8.27
N PRO A 27 -15.20 28.86 -9.29
CA PRO A 27 -15.39 27.41 -9.47
C PRO A 27 -14.61 26.60 -8.43
N TRP A 28 -15.21 25.49 -7.94
CA TRP A 28 -14.59 24.61 -6.95
C TRP A 28 -13.55 23.67 -7.53
N ASP A 29 -13.69 23.36 -8.82
CA ASP A 29 -12.78 22.54 -9.61
C ASP A 29 -12.55 23.14 -11.01
N ALA A 30 -11.62 22.57 -11.74
CA ALA A 30 -11.34 22.94 -13.12
C ALA A 30 -12.18 22.09 -14.11
N SER A 31 -12.25 22.52 -15.39
CA SER A 31 -12.88 21.70 -16.42
C SER A 31 -12.06 20.43 -16.70
N PRO A 32 -12.67 19.36 -17.28
CA PRO A 32 -11.96 18.14 -17.64
C PRO A 32 -10.70 18.39 -18.48
N GLU A 33 -10.74 19.35 -19.42
CA GLU A 33 -9.61 19.69 -20.29
C GLU A 33 -8.45 20.27 -19.49
N TRP A 34 -8.72 21.15 -18.54
CA TRP A 34 -7.70 21.71 -17.68
C TRP A 34 -7.11 20.68 -16.72
N ILE A 35 -7.94 19.80 -16.16
CA ILE A 35 -7.46 18.71 -15.30
C ILE A 35 -6.51 17.80 -16.07
N LYS A 36 -6.88 17.40 -17.30
CA LYS A 36 -6.00 16.56 -18.15
C LYS A 36 -4.65 17.24 -18.43
N ARG A 37 -4.64 18.56 -18.72
CA ARG A 37 -3.40 19.32 -18.89
C ARG A 37 -2.54 19.35 -17.61
N HIS A 38 -3.18 19.49 -16.45
CA HIS A 38 -2.44 19.46 -15.17
C HIS A 38 -1.86 18.07 -14.91
N ILE A 39 -2.58 16.99 -15.26
CA ILE A 39 -2.04 15.63 -15.17
C ILE A 39 -0.83 15.46 -16.11
N ASP A 40 -0.89 15.97 -17.36
CA ASP A 40 0.27 15.97 -18.26
C ASP A 40 1.50 16.68 -17.65
N GLN A 41 1.28 17.79 -16.94
CA GLN A 41 2.36 18.50 -16.24
C GLN A 41 2.90 17.75 -15.03
N LEU A 42 2.07 16.93 -14.36
CA LEU A 42 2.45 16.14 -13.19
C LEU A 42 3.12 14.81 -13.57
N GLN A 43 2.79 14.25 -14.73
CA GLN A 43 3.30 12.95 -15.19
C GLN A 43 4.83 12.82 -15.08
N PRO A 44 5.68 13.75 -15.56
CA PRO A 44 7.13 13.62 -15.43
C PRO A 44 7.61 13.54 -13.97
N TYR A 45 6.87 14.15 -13.05
CA TYR A 45 7.18 14.07 -11.62
C TYR A 45 6.71 12.74 -11.02
N TRP A 46 5.57 12.22 -11.42
CA TRP A 46 5.10 10.91 -10.98
C TRP A 46 6.02 9.79 -11.44
N GLU A 47 6.49 9.85 -12.68
CA GLU A 47 7.49 8.92 -13.22
C GLU A 47 8.82 9.02 -12.48
N LYS A 48 9.35 10.24 -12.31
CA LYS A 48 10.64 10.49 -11.67
C LYS A 48 10.67 10.10 -10.18
N TYR A 49 9.54 10.23 -9.48
CA TYR A 49 9.43 10.03 -8.03
C TYR A 49 8.51 8.86 -7.65
N THR A 50 8.31 7.92 -8.56
CA THR A 50 7.50 6.72 -8.34
C THR A 50 7.96 5.95 -7.10
N ASP A 51 9.25 5.89 -6.86
CA ASP A 51 9.88 5.24 -5.71
C ASP A 51 9.33 5.73 -4.36
N VAL A 52 8.95 6.99 -4.25
CA VAL A 52 8.39 7.60 -3.02
C VAL A 52 6.91 7.97 -3.14
N ILE A 53 6.23 7.55 -4.18
CA ILE A 53 4.77 7.62 -4.30
C ILE A 53 4.18 6.27 -3.91
N LEU A 54 3.31 6.24 -2.88
CA LEU A 54 2.59 5.03 -2.50
C LEU A 54 1.44 4.77 -3.47
N LEU A 55 0.57 5.75 -3.62
CA LEU A 55 -0.57 5.79 -4.55
C LEU A 55 -0.97 7.24 -4.82
N VAL A 56 -1.82 7.45 -5.83
CA VAL A 56 -2.46 8.74 -6.10
C VAL A 56 -3.96 8.58 -5.94
N GLN A 57 -4.57 9.34 -5.05
CA GLN A 57 -6.03 9.40 -4.95
C GLN A 57 -6.57 10.21 -6.13
N ALA A 58 -7.68 9.77 -6.72
CA ALA A 58 -8.37 10.46 -7.81
C ALA A 58 -9.00 11.76 -7.28
N GLY A 59 -8.17 12.76 -7.10
CA GLY A 59 -8.52 14.11 -6.69
C GLY A 59 -9.04 14.95 -7.86
N PHE A 60 -8.66 16.22 -7.91
CA PHE A 60 -8.99 17.23 -8.92
C PHE A 60 -10.48 17.62 -9.00
N ILE A 61 -11.40 16.72 -8.74
CA ILE A 61 -12.84 16.94 -8.89
C ILE A 61 -13.42 17.31 -7.54
N GLY A 62 -14.14 18.43 -7.51
CA GLY A 62 -14.80 18.93 -6.32
C GLY A 62 -13.87 19.56 -5.28
N VAL A 63 -14.46 20.11 -4.25
CA VAL A 63 -13.73 20.62 -3.09
C VAL A 63 -13.01 19.46 -2.41
N TRP A 64 -11.81 19.68 -1.94
CA TRP A 64 -10.89 18.67 -1.34
C TRP A 64 -10.46 17.53 -2.27
N GLY A 65 -10.97 17.49 -3.52
CA GLY A 65 -10.71 16.36 -4.44
C GLY A 65 -11.44 15.08 -4.04
N GLU A 66 -12.67 15.21 -3.51
CA GLU A 66 -13.50 14.08 -3.05
C GLU A 66 -14.71 13.80 -3.94
N TRP A 67 -14.80 14.44 -5.09
CA TRP A 67 -15.84 14.29 -6.11
C TRP A 67 -17.22 14.84 -5.72
N PHE A 68 -17.32 15.49 -4.57
CA PHE A 68 -18.48 16.23 -4.10
C PHE A 68 -18.22 17.75 -4.18
N TYR A 69 -19.28 18.55 -4.15
CA TYR A 69 -19.21 20.02 -4.26
C TYR A 69 -18.40 20.43 -5.50
N THR A 70 -18.79 19.93 -6.66
CA THR A 70 -18.17 20.21 -7.96
C THR A 70 -18.91 21.33 -8.70
N THR A 71 -18.20 22.07 -9.56
CA THR A 71 -18.75 23.10 -10.43
C THR A 71 -18.81 22.61 -11.88
N ASN A 72 -17.80 21.86 -12.32
CA ASN A 72 -17.61 21.47 -13.70
C ASN A 72 -18.08 20.03 -14.01
N PHE A 73 -18.52 19.29 -12.99
CA PHE A 73 -19.04 17.93 -13.14
C PHE A 73 -20.45 17.83 -12.54
N LYS A 74 -21.19 16.77 -12.88
CA LYS A 74 -22.49 16.52 -12.27
C LYS A 74 -22.32 16.19 -10.79
N MET A 75 -22.92 16.99 -9.88
CA MET A 75 -22.74 16.82 -8.43
C MET A 75 -23.28 15.48 -7.91
N HIS A 76 -24.44 15.06 -8.42
CA HIS A 76 -25.07 13.76 -8.11
C HIS A 76 -25.23 12.98 -9.41
N PRO A 77 -24.18 12.30 -9.89
CA PRO A 77 -24.25 11.56 -11.14
C PRO A 77 -25.15 10.33 -10.97
N SER A 78 -26.00 10.09 -11.95
CA SER A 78 -26.95 8.97 -11.94
C SER A 78 -26.95 8.16 -13.23
N LYS A 79 -26.64 8.80 -14.35
CA LYS A 79 -26.56 8.19 -15.67
C LYS A 79 -25.12 8.04 -16.12
N ASP A 80 -24.85 7.15 -17.07
CA ASP A 80 -23.50 6.91 -17.59
C ASP A 80 -22.86 8.18 -18.19
N GLU A 81 -23.65 9.02 -18.87
CA GLU A 81 -23.20 10.31 -19.38
C GLU A 81 -22.73 11.30 -18.31
N ASP A 82 -23.28 11.21 -17.09
CA ASP A 82 -22.86 12.02 -15.95
C ASP A 82 -21.48 11.57 -15.41
N PHE A 83 -21.16 10.30 -15.58
CA PHE A 83 -19.90 9.71 -15.13
C PHE A 83 -18.77 9.82 -16.16
N ALA A 84 -19.09 9.84 -17.46
CA ALA A 84 -18.09 9.81 -18.52
C ALA A 84 -16.95 10.83 -18.34
N PRO A 85 -17.19 12.12 -18.01
CA PRO A 85 -16.11 13.08 -17.77
C PRO A 85 -15.18 12.70 -16.60
N ARG A 86 -15.71 12.00 -15.58
CA ARG A 86 -14.89 11.50 -14.44
C ARG A 86 -13.98 10.39 -14.90
N TRP A 87 -14.49 9.50 -15.75
CA TRP A 87 -13.69 8.38 -16.26
C TRP A 87 -12.59 8.83 -17.20
N GLU A 88 -12.78 9.91 -17.97
CA GLU A 88 -11.70 10.55 -18.73
C GLU A 88 -10.53 10.95 -17.80
N ILE A 89 -10.82 11.52 -16.62
CA ILE A 89 -9.78 11.91 -15.67
C ILE A 89 -9.11 10.68 -15.04
N VAL A 90 -9.88 9.66 -14.64
CA VAL A 90 -9.34 8.41 -14.08
C VAL A 90 -8.45 7.70 -15.09
N ASN A 91 -8.91 7.57 -16.35
CA ASN A 91 -8.12 6.96 -17.42
C ASN A 91 -6.82 7.74 -17.65
N LYS A 92 -6.89 9.07 -17.69
CA LYS A 92 -5.70 9.92 -17.85
C LYS A 92 -4.71 9.76 -16.68
N MET A 93 -5.19 9.58 -15.44
CA MET A 93 -4.34 9.29 -14.30
C MET A 93 -3.69 7.90 -14.40
N LEU A 94 -4.44 6.87 -14.82
CA LEU A 94 -3.92 5.52 -15.03
C LEU A 94 -2.86 5.47 -16.15
N GLU A 95 -3.03 6.26 -17.20
CA GLU A 95 -2.04 6.42 -18.29
C GLU A 95 -0.77 7.12 -17.82
N ALA A 96 -0.91 8.16 -16.98
CA ALA A 96 0.21 8.99 -16.52
C ALA A 96 1.03 8.38 -15.37
N LEU A 97 0.48 7.39 -14.66
CA LEU A 97 1.15 6.70 -13.57
C LEU A 97 1.79 5.40 -14.04
N PRO A 98 2.98 5.04 -13.57
CA PRO A 98 3.56 3.72 -13.79
C PRO A 98 2.60 2.58 -13.40
N ASP A 99 2.68 1.47 -14.12
CA ASP A 99 1.73 0.35 -14.00
C ASP A 99 1.68 -0.30 -12.63
N ASP A 100 2.73 -0.15 -11.84
CA ASP A 100 2.82 -0.66 -10.48
C ASP A 100 2.28 0.32 -9.41
N ARG A 101 1.60 1.39 -9.83
CA ARG A 101 0.95 2.35 -8.92
C ARG A 101 -0.56 2.36 -9.13
N GLN A 102 -1.27 2.51 -8.02
CA GLN A 102 -2.73 2.50 -8.00
C GLN A 102 -3.32 3.91 -7.90
N VAL A 103 -4.52 4.06 -8.43
CA VAL A 103 -5.36 5.26 -8.35
C VAL A 103 -6.53 4.98 -7.40
N GLY A 104 -6.63 5.76 -6.32
CA GLY A 104 -7.69 5.61 -5.31
C GLY A 104 -9.00 6.29 -5.72
N LEU A 105 -10.12 5.58 -5.61
CA LEU A 105 -11.47 6.12 -5.78
C LEU A 105 -12.16 6.30 -4.44
N ARG A 106 -12.97 7.37 -4.33
CA ARG A 106 -13.58 7.82 -3.06
C ARG A 106 -14.66 6.89 -2.51
N THR A 107 -15.37 6.17 -3.37
CA THR A 107 -16.47 5.28 -2.96
C THR A 107 -16.45 3.98 -3.75
N PRO A 108 -17.00 2.87 -3.18
CA PRO A 108 -17.12 1.60 -3.93
C PRO A 108 -18.02 1.76 -5.15
N THR A 109 -19.10 2.54 -5.04
CA THR A 109 -19.98 2.85 -6.17
C THR A 109 -19.19 3.33 -7.38
N PHE A 110 -18.19 4.19 -7.19
CA PHE A 110 -17.38 4.71 -8.31
C PHE A 110 -16.57 3.59 -8.98
N LYS A 111 -15.90 2.71 -8.19
CA LYS A 111 -15.19 1.58 -8.81
C LYS A 111 -16.14 0.63 -9.53
N MET A 112 -17.24 0.24 -8.90
CA MET A 112 -18.23 -0.66 -9.50
C MET A 112 -18.82 -0.07 -10.79
N ARG A 113 -19.13 1.22 -10.81
CA ARG A 113 -19.63 1.90 -11.99
C ARG A 113 -18.57 2.03 -13.10
N TYR A 114 -17.30 2.30 -12.72
CA TYR A 114 -16.20 2.30 -13.66
C TYR A 114 -16.07 0.94 -14.35
N LEU A 115 -16.05 -0.15 -13.57
CA LEU A 115 -15.96 -1.51 -14.10
C LEU A 115 -17.09 -1.81 -15.08
N GLN A 116 -18.33 -1.50 -14.70
CA GLN A 116 -19.51 -1.70 -15.56
C GLN A 116 -19.37 -0.96 -16.88
N MET A 117 -19.00 0.33 -16.84
CA MET A 117 -18.94 1.17 -18.06
C MET A 117 -17.75 0.85 -18.97
N HIS A 118 -16.73 0.15 -18.46
CA HIS A 118 -15.54 -0.25 -19.25
C HIS A 118 -15.54 -1.75 -19.60
N GLY A 119 -16.67 -2.44 -19.44
CA GLY A 119 -16.82 -3.84 -19.86
C GLY A 119 -16.12 -4.86 -18.98
N TYR A 120 -15.72 -4.48 -17.76
CA TYR A 120 -15.26 -5.44 -16.77
C TYR A 120 -16.44 -6.10 -16.05
N GLU A 121 -16.23 -7.32 -15.57
CA GLU A 121 -17.12 -7.90 -14.60
C GLU A 121 -17.11 -7.08 -13.30
N VAL A 122 -18.31 -6.77 -12.75
CA VAL A 122 -18.45 -5.97 -11.53
C VAL A 122 -18.28 -6.87 -10.30
N THR A 123 -17.08 -7.38 -10.15
CA THR A 123 -16.63 -8.22 -9.02
C THR A 123 -15.39 -7.64 -8.38
N PRO A 124 -15.13 -7.93 -7.10
CA PRO A 124 -13.84 -7.63 -6.48
C PRO A 124 -12.70 -8.26 -7.27
N ILE A 125 -11.49 -7.73 -7.11
CA ILE A 125 -10.30 -8.31 -7.72
C ILE A 125 -10.01 -9.69 -7.14
N THR A 126 -9.69 -10.65 -8.01
CA THR A 126 -9.27 -11.99 -7.61
C THR A 126 -7.74 -12.07 -7.50
N GLU A 127 -7.22 -13.14 -6.87
CA GLU A 127 -5.78 -13.37 -6.77
C GLU A 127 -5.11 -13.44 -8.14
N SER A 128 -5.74 -14.05 -9.14
CA SER A 128 -5.22 -14.14 -10.51
C SER A 128 -5.22 -12.82 -11.28
N GLU A 129 -6.05 -11.86 -10.89
CA GLU A 129 -6.11 -10.51 -11.45
C GLU A 129 -5.20 -9.53 -10.67
N ALA A 130 -4.80 -9.91 -9.45
CA ALA A 130 -4.04 -9.05 -8.55
C ALA A 130 -2.73 -8.56 -9.19
N PHE A 131 -2.45 -7.29 -9.00
CA PHE A 131 -1.21 -6.65 -9.45
C PHE A 131 -0.96 -6.65 -10.97
N MET A 132 -1.96 -7.04 -11.76
CA MET A 132 -1.91 -6.92 -13.22
C MET A 132 -1.99 -5.44 -13.64
N PRO A 133 -1.40 -5.05 -14.81
CA PRO A 133 -1.45 -3.67 -15.30
C PRO A 133 -2.82 -3.31 -15.92
N THR A 134 -3.91 -3.78 -15.32
CA THR A 134 -5.29 -3.49 -15.76
C THR A 134 -5.91 -2.40 -14.91
N ALA A 135 -6.84 -1.63 -15.47
CA ALA A 135 -7.55 -0.61 -14.71
C ALA A 135 -8.26 -1.23 -13.48
N LYS A 136 -8.87 -2.42 -13.61
CA LYS A 136 -9.52 -3.13 -12.49
C LYS A 136 -8.56 -3.35 -11.32
N ALA A 137 -7.33 -3.81 -11.58
CA ALA A 137 -6.32 -4.09 -10.56
C ALA A 137 -5.64 -2.81 -10.00
N ARG A 138 -5.60 -1.74 -10.81
CA ARG A 138 -4.96 -0.48 -10.45
C ARG A 138 -5.89 0.54 -9.82
N LEU A 139 -7.20 0.28 -9.77
CA LEU A 139 -8.16 1.11 -9.04
C LEU A 139 -8.29 0.60 -7.60
N CYS A 140 -7.91 1.42 -6.64
CA CYS A 140 -8.02 1.14 -5.21
C CYS A 140 -9.04 2.08 -4.54
N ALA A 141 -9.11 2.07 -3.22
CA ALA A 141 -10.14 2.77 -2.47
C ALA A 141 -9.58 3.75 -1.43
N PHE A 142 -10.33 4.81 -1.15
CA PHE A 142 -10.14 5.59 0.06
C PHE A 142 -11.49 6.04 0.66
N ASN A 143 -11.57 6.09 1.99
CA ASN A 143 -12.75 6.46 2.73
C ASN A 143 -12.41 7.62 3.68
N ASP A 144 -12.91 8.82 3.38
CA ASP A 144 -12.60 10.02 4.16
C ASP A 144 -13.64 10.32 5.25
N CYS A 145 -14.56 9.40 5.50
CA CYS A 145 -15.52 9.49 6.61
C CYS A 145 -15.67 8.17 7.37
N PHE A 146 -14.54 7.48 7.55
CA PHE A 146 -14.50 6.18 8.20
C PHE A 146 -15.17 6.17 9.57
N LEU A 147 -16.20 5.32 9.71
CA LEU A 147 -16.99 5.10 10.92
C LEU A 147 -17.78 6.32 11.44
N ALA A 148 -17.94 7.36 10.64
CA ALA A 148 -18.64 8.57 11.07
C ALA A 148 -20.18 8.47 11.04
N SER A 149 -20.73 7.41 10.42
CA SER A 149 -22.15 7.03 10.41
C SER A 149 -22.32 5.59 9.91
N SER A 150 -23.57 5.12 9.85
CA SER A 150 -23.88 3.79 9.26
C SER A 150 -23.50 3.65 7.78
N SER A 151 -23.44 4.75 7.03
CA SER A 151 -23.02 4.82 5.63
C SER A 151 -21.66 5.49 5.42
N ASP A 152 -20.92 5.78 6.50
CA ASP A 152 -19.72 6.59 6.49
C ASP A 152 -19.95 7.92 5.72
N VAL A 153 -21.01 8.63 6.14
CA VAL A 153 -21.46 9.92 5.58
C VAL A 153 -21.58 9.88 4.04
N GLY A 154 -22.24 8.81 3.52
CA GLY A 154 -22.50 8.64 2.09
C GLY A 154 -21.35 8.01 1.29
N THR A 155 -20.29 7.54 1.94
CA THR A 155 -19.28 6.69 1.27
C THR A 155 -19.93 5.42 0.71
N TYR A 156 -20.86 4.84 1.44
CA TYR A 156 -21.65 3.70 1.00
C TYR A 156 -23.08 4.14 0.62
N SER A 157 -23.43 3.98 -0.65
CA SER A 157 -24.79 4.18 -1.16
C SER A 157 -25.67 2.97 -0.87
N ASN A 158 -25.11 1.76 -1.01
CA ASN A 158 -25.73 0.50 -0.67
C ASN A 158 -24.75 -0.37 0.15
N PRO A 159 -24.69 -0.17 1.49
CA PRO A 159 -23.73 -0.86 2.34
C PRO A 159 -23.79 -2.40 2.26
N ALA A 160 -24.98 -2.97 1.97
CA ALA A 160 -25.16 -4.42 1.89
C ALA A 160 -24.40 -5.06 0.71
N VAL A 161 -24.19 -4.31 -0.36
CA VAL A 161 -23.45 -4.75 -1.57
C VAL A 161 -22.01 -4.24 -1.53
N GLU A 162 -21.83 -2.98 -1.19
CA GLU A 162 -20.57 -2.25 -1.34
C GLU A 162 -19.55 -2.60 -0.27
N ARG A 163 -19.98 -2.93 0.94
CA ARG A 163 -19.06 -3.35 2.01
C ARG A 163 -18.42 -4.71 1.72
N PRO A 164 -19.15 -5.77 1.33
CA PRO A 164 -18.54 -7.03 0.90
C PRO A 164 -17.62 -6.86 -0.31
N PHE A 165 -17.97 -5.98 -1.26
CA PHE A 165 -17.12 -5.69 -2.42
C PHE A 165 -15.75 -5.13 -1.96
N TRP A 166 -15.72 -4.11 -1.11
CA TRP A 166 -14.46 -3.53 -0.62
C TRP A 166 -13.68 -4.46 0.29
N GLU A 167 -14.37 -5.30 1.07
CA GLU A 167 -13.73 -6.31 1.92
C GLU A 167 -12.88 -7.29 1.10
N GLU A 168 -13.39 -7.76 -0.03
CA GLU A 168 -12.65 -8.66 -0.92
C GLU A 168 -11.63 -7.90 -1.80
N ASP A 169 -12.02 -6.76 -2.36
CA ASP A 169 -11.18 -5.97 -3.28
C ASP A 169 -9.91 -5.43 -2.60
N SER A 170 -10.01 -5.03 -1.34
CA SER A 170 -8.88 -4.47 -0.57
C SER A 170 -7.83 -5.50 -0.13
N LYS A 171 -8.05 -6.80 -0.36
CA LYS A 171 -7.01 -7.82 -0.18
C LYS A 171 -5.80 -7.57 -1.08
N TYR A 172 -6.03 -7.01 -2.28
CA TYR A 172 -5.03 -6.80 -3.32
C TYR A 172 -4.93 -5.35 -3.79
N THR A 173 -5.68 -4.45 -3.18
CA THR A 173 -5.64 -3.02 -3.49
C THR A 173 -5.48 -2.19 -2.23
N PHE A 174 -4.94 -0.98 -2.36
CA PHE A 174 -4.85 -0.07 -1.21
C PHE A 174 -6.22 0.30 -0.67
N MET A 175 -6.30 0.38 0.65
CA MET A 175 -7.40 0.97 1.38
C MET A 175 -6.84 1.90 2.45
N GLY A 176 -7.44 3.07 2.59
CA GLY A 176 -7.10 4.06 3.61
C GLY A 176 -8.03 5.26 3.55
N GLY A 177 -7.64 6.36 4.15
CA GLY A 177 -8.45 7.58 4.18
C GLY A 177 -8.35 8.31 5.49
N GLU A 178 -9.48 8.83 5.99
CA GLU A 178 -9.56 9.58 7.24
C GLU A 178 -10.91 9.38 7.95
N THR A 179 -10.99 9.83 9.20
CA THR A 179 -12.25 9.99 9.92
C THR A 179 -12.80 11.40 9.67
N CYS A 180 -14.12 11.61 9.74
CA CYS A 180 -14.71 12.94 9.52
C CYS A 180 -15.67 13.40 10.63
N GLY A 181 -15.94 12.56 11.61
CA GLY A 181 -16.84 12.92 12.71
C GLY A 181 -16.94 11.82 13.75
N GLU A 182 -17.31 12.21 14.97
CA GLU A 182 -17.52 11.30 16.09
C GLU A 182 -18.89 10.64 16.01
N CYS A 183 -18.94 9.34 16.21
CA CYS A 183 -20.18 8.62 16.42
C CYS A 183 -19.95 7.35 17.27
N ALA A 184 -21.01 6.68 17.67
CA ALA A 184 -20.90 5.48 18.50
C ALA A 184 -20.03 4.37 17.85
N SER A 185 -20.04 4.30 16.52
CA SER A 185 -19.23 3.32 15.75
C SER A 185 -17.76 3.72 15.59
N SER A 186 -17.37 4.96 15.88
CA SER A 186 -15.99 5.44 15.72
C SER A 186 -15.09 5.13 16.92
N ASN A 187 -15.51 4.29 17.87
CA ASN A 187 -14.66 3.85 18.98
C ASN A 187 -13.49 2.98 18.50
N GLY A 188 -12.40 2.95 19.28
CA GLY A 188 -11.14 2.34 18.87
C GLY A 188 -11.23 0.83 18.65
N GLU A 189 -12.00 0.09 19.46
CA GLU A 189 -12.20 -1.35 19.30
C GLU A 189 -12.84 -1.68 17.94
N ASN A 190 -13.90 -0.96 17.59
CA ASN A 190 -14.55 -1.14 16.30
C ASN A 190 -13.65 -0.68 15.14
N ALA A 191 -12.88 0.41 15.33
CA ALA A 191 -11.93 0.87 14.33
C ALA A 191 -10.91 -0.21 13.99
N ILE A 192 -10.32 -0.89 14.98
CA ILE A 192 -9.39 -2.00 14.79
C ILE A 192 -10.06 -3.13 13.99
N LYS A 193 -11.28 -3.54 14.35
CA LYS A 193 -12.04 -4.58 13.65
C LYS A 193 -12.30 -4.22 12.18
N GLN A 194 -12.75 -2.98 11.93
CA GLN A 194 -13.07 -2.55 10.58
C GLN A 194 -11.81 -2.30 9.72
N MET A 195 -10.72 -1.79 10.31
CA MET A 195 -9.44 -1.67 9.63
C MET A 195 -8.87 -3.04 9.23
N ALA A 196 -9.00 -4.05 10.10
CA ALA A 196 -8.62 -5.42 9.76
C ALA A 196 -9.50 -5.99 8.65
N ARG A 197 -10.81 -5.77 8.70
CA ARG A 197 -11.78 -6.25 7.72
C ARG A 197 -11.53 -5.68 6.31
N TYR A 198 -11.19 -4.39 6.23
CA TYR A 198 -10.98 -3.67 4.96
C TYR A 198 -9.51 -3.44 4.62
N HIS A 199 -8.59 -4.16 5.23
CA HIS A 199 -7.16 -4.18 4.91
C HIS A 199 -6.53 -2.76 4.85
N TRP A 200 -6.75 -1.96 5.91
CA TRP A 200 -6.29 -0.56 5.93
C TRP A 200 -4.77 -0.46 5.95
N THR A 201 -4.25 0.32 5.00
CA THR A 201 -2.81 0.58 4.85
C THR A 201 -2.38 1.87 5.55
N TYR A 202 -3.20 2.91 5.51
CA TYR A 202 -2.87 4.22 6.06
C TYR A 202 -4.13 4.92 6.58
N ILE A 203 -3.92 5.90 7.48
CA ILE A 203 -4.95 6.84 7.92
C ILE A 203 -4.37 8.25 8.02
N ASN A 204 -5.13 9.26 7.60
CA ASN A 204 -4.73 10.65 7.75
C ASN A 204 -4.76 11.05 9.23
N ARG A 205 -3.61 11.42 9.77
CA ARG A 205 -3.48 11.89 11.16
C ARG A 205 -4.04 13.31 11.36
N GLY A 206 -4.29 14.04 10.28
CA GLY A 206 -4.76 15.43 10.33
C GLY A 206 -6.24 15.57 10.65
N TYR A 207 -7.07 14.54 10.48
CA TYR A 207 -8.53 14.63 10.58
C TYR A 207 -9.20 13.27 10.86
N HIS A 208 -10.23 13.16 11.68
CA HIS A 208 -10.86 14.14 12.57
C HIS A 208 -10.22 14.04 13.96
N GLN A 209 -9.77 15.15 14.56
CA GLN A 209 -8.99 15.13 15.79
C GLN A 209 -9.76 14.56 16.99
N GLY A 210 -11.08 14.80 17.12
CA GLY A 210 -11.90 14.23 18.20
C GLY A 210 -11.84 12.69 18.20
N VAL A 211 -12.01 12.06 17.02
CA VAL A 211 -11.92 10.59 16.86
C VAL A 211 -10.52 10.09 17.17
N LEU A 212 -9.48 10.70 16.57
CA LEU A 212 -8.11 10.28 16.78
C LEU A 212 -7.68 10.40 18.25
N ASN A 213 -8.11 11.47 18.94
CA ASN A 213 -7.86 11.65 20.36
C ASN A 213 -8.61 10.63 21.23
N SER A 214 -9.82 10.20 20.83
CA SER A 214 -10.54 9.13 21.54
C SER A 214 -9.76 7.81 21.48
N TRP A 215 -9.17 7.45 20.32
CA TRP A 215 -8.32 6.26 20.16
C TRP A 215 -7.01 6.34 20.94
N ILE A 216 -6.45 7.56 21.10
CA ILE A 216 -5.27 7.76 21.97
C ILE A 216 -5.68 7.54 23.43
N LYS A 217 -6.81 8.07 23.85
CA LYS A 217 -7.30 8.01 25.23
C LYS A 217 -7.65 6.59 25.66
N ASP A 218 -8.24 5.78 24.78
CA ASP A 218 -8.63 4.39 25.07
C ASP A 218 -7.50 3.37 24.81
N GLY A 219 -6.32 3.82 24.31
CA GLY A 219 -5.15 2.98 24.02
C GLY A 219 -5.17 2.26 22.67
N SER A 220 -6.25 2.36 21.89
CA SER A 220 -6.38 1.69 20.58
C SER A 220 -5.42 2.24 19.53
N MET A 221 -5.04 3.52 19.62
CA MET A 221 -4.16 4.17 18.66
C MET A 221 -2.81 3.46 18.50
N ASP A 222 -2.27 2.89 19.57
CA ASP A 222 -0.97 2.19 19.51
C ASP A 222 -1.07 0.86 18.74
N GLU A 223 -2.20 0.15 18.86
CA GLU A 223 -2.45 -1.04 18.06
C GLU A 223 -2.69 -0.64 16.59
N ILE A 224 -3.50 0.37 16.33
CA ILE A 224 -3.76 0.89 14.97
C ILE A 224 -2.44 1.25 14.29
N LYS A 225 -1.57 2.04 14.93
CA LYS A 225 -0.24 2.41 14.37
C LYS A 225 0.64 1.19 14.06
N ARG A 226 0.59 0.16 14.90
CA ARG A 226 1.41 -1.05 14.69
C ARG A 226 0.90 -1.91 13.55
N ARG A 227 -0.43 -1.88 13.27
CA ARG A 227 -1.07 -2.80 12.34
C ARG A 227 -1.47 -2.18 11.00
N LEU A 228 -1.49 -0.86 10.87
CA LEU A 228 -1.69 -0.21 9.56
C LEU A 228 -0.69 -0.73 8.54
N GLY A 229 -1.18 -1.14 7.38
CA GLY A 229 -0.40 -1.82 6.36
C GLY A 229 0.00 -3.24 6.78
N TYR A 230 1.11 -3.72 6.24
CA TYR A 230 1.68 -5.02 6.55
C TYR A 230 2.54 -4.97 7.83
N ARG A 231 2.66 -6.13 8.51
CA ARG A 231 3.55 -6.30 9.67
C ARG A 231 4.01 -7.75 9.75
N PHE A 232 5.19 -8.04 9.23
CA PHE A 232 5.73 -9.39 9.23
C PHE A 232 6.40 -9.75 10.56
N VAL A 233 6.13 -10.98 11.03
CA VAL A 233 6.77 -11.63 12.18
C VAL A 233 7.38 -12.92 11.69
N LEU A 234 8.68 -13.12 11.90
CA LEU A 234 9.38 -14.36 11.62
C LEU A 234 9.18 -15.31 12.81
N ASP A 235 8.45 -16.41 12.60
CA ASP A 235 8.28 -17.42 13.65
C ASP A 235 9.41 -18.44 13.65
N GLN A 236 9.96 -18.79 12.46
CA GLN A 236 11.02 -19.77 12.33
C GLN A 236 11.87 -19.52 11.07
N ALA A 237 13.15 -19.72 11.18
CA ALA A 237 14.09 -19.89 10.08
C ALA A 237 14.83 -21.24 10.28
N ALA A 238 14.67 -22.15 9.35
CA ALA A 238 15.23 -23.50 9.42
C ALA A 238 16.18 -23.72 8.24
N PRO A 239 17.52 -23.55 8.44
CA PRO A 239 18.52 -23.80 7.41
C PRO A 239 18.68 -25.31 7.18
N MET A 240 19.17 -25.67 5.99
CA MET A 240 19.63 -27.04 5.76
C MET A 240 20.84 -27.36 6.65
N PRO A 241 20.95 -28.62 7.12
CA PRO A 241 21.90 -28.95 8.21
C PRO A 241 23.37 -29.00 7.79
N THR A 242 23.69 -29.25 6.52
CA THR A 242 25.07 -29.41 6.03
C THR A 242 25.28 -28.64 4.72
N PRO A 243 25.49 -27.31 4.83
CA PRO A 243 25.76 -26.50 3.64
C PRO A 243 27.17 -26.75 3.09
N VAL A 244 27.31 -26.81 1.76
CA VAL A 244 28.58 -26.99 1.08
C VAL A 244 28.77 -25.88 0.06
N ALA A 245 29.98 -25.32 -0.03
CA ALA A 245 30.32 -24.34 -1.06
C ALA A 245 30.11 -24.93 -2.46
N GLY A 246 29.56 -24.15 -3.41
CA GLY A 246 29.21 -24.61 -4.74
C GLY A 246 27.86 -25.35 -4.85
N GLU A 247 27.28 -25.78 -3.75
CA GLU A 247 26.02 -26.53 -3.73
C GLU A 247 24.81 -25.60 -3.46
N MET A 248 23.61 -26.18 -3.59
CA MET A 248 22.36 -25.46 -3.31
C MET A 248 22.11 -25.43 -1.83
N TYR A 249 22.04 -24.22 -1.29
CA TYR A 249 21.60 -23.95 0.07
C TYR A 249 20.10 -23.61 0.08
N THR A 250 19.38 -24.11 1.07
CA THR A 250 17.96 -23.82 1.29
C THR A 250 17.72 -23.45 2.74
N ILE A 251 16.94 -22.39 2.98
CA ILE A 251 16.42 -22.04 4.30
C ILE A 251 14.90 -21.90 4.24
N ALA A 252 14.21 -22.73 5.02
CA ALA A 252 12.75 -22.66 5.15
C ALA A 252 12.38 -21.58 6.16
N LEU A 253 11.40 -20.78 5.81
CA LEU A 253 10.85 -19.71 6.67
C LEU A 253 9.39 -19.98 6.98
N LYS A 254 9.02 -19.79 8.24
CA LYS A 254 7.65 -19.64 8.69
C LYS A 254 7.48 -18.23 9.24
N LEU A 255 6.54 -17.48 8.68
CA LEU A 255 6.29 -16.11 9.08
C LEU A 255 4.78 -15.80 9.06
N ARG A 256 4.37 -14.74 9.72
CA ARG A 256 2.99 -14.25 9.73
C ARG A 256 2.94 -12.79 9.33
N ASN A 257 1.88 -12.40 8.62
CA ASN A 257 1.53 -11.01 8.45
C ASN A 257 0.45 -10.63 9.49
N VAL A 258 0.84 -9.95 10.56
CA VAL A 258 -0.04 -9.51 11.64
C VAL A 258 -0.52 -8.06 11.48
N GLY A 259 -0.25 -7.45 10.32
CA GLY A 259 -0.80 -6.15 9.93
C GLY A 259 -2.27 -6.22 9.54
N PHE A 260 -2.83 -5.10 9.14
CA PHE A 260 -4.19 -5.06 8.59
C PHE A 260 -4.23 -5.36 7.09
N ALA A 261 -3.14 -5.14 6.37
CA ALA A 261 -3.08 -5.26 4.90
C ALA A 261 -1.90 -6.10 4.43
N SER A 262 -1.96 -6.50 3.17
CA SER A 262 -0.84 -7.07 2.43
C SER A 262 0.10 -5.97 1.91
N LEU A 263 1.23 -6.36 1.37
CA LEU A 263 2.02 -5.49 0.48
C LEU A 263 1.24 -5.29 -0.81
N ILE A 264 1.21 -4.07 -1.33
CA ILE A 264 0.56 -3.78 -2.61
C ILE A 264 1.60 -3.38 -3.66
N ASN A 265 2.52 -2.46 -3.32
CA ASN A 265 3.60 -2.11 -4.23
C ASN A 265 4.69 -3.21 -4.24
N PRO A 266 5.38 -3.42 -5.37
CA PRO A 266 6.40 -4.44 -5.50
C PRO A 266 7.49 -4.35 -4.43
N ARG A 267 8.03 -5.52 -4.04
CA ARG A 267 9.20 -5.66 -3.17
C ARG A 267 10.10 -6.78 -3.67
N ALA A 268 11.39 -6.51 -3.70
CA ALA A 268 12.36 -7.55 -3.89
C ALA A 268 12.48 -8.41 -2.61
N VAL A 269 12.91 -9.66 -2.79
CA VAL A 269 13.26 -10.57 -1.69
C VAL A 269 14.66 -11.10 -1.99
N GLU A 270 15.59 -10.93 -1.06
CA GLU A 270 16.99 -11.27 -1.24
C GLU A 270 17.49 -12.09 -0.04
N LEU A 271 18.16 -13.21 -0.31
CA LEU A 271 18.93 -13.96 0.67
C LEU A 271 20.38 -13.46 0.63
N ILE A 272 20.89 -13.01 1.78
CA ILE A 272 22.20 -12.37 1.86
C ILE A 272 23.10 -13.12 2.83
N PHE A 273 24.34 -13.34 2.43
CA PHE A 273 25.40 -13.92 3.26
C PHE A 273 26.49 -12.85 3.44
N VAL A 274 26.86 -12.58 4.67
CA VAL A 274 27.94 -11.65 5.04
C VAL A 274 28.96 -12.40 5.86
N ASN A 275 30.20 -12.45 5.40
CA ASN A 275 31.28 -13.10 6.12
C ASN A 275 31.52 -12.41 7.47
N LYS A 276 31.69 -13.17 8.55
CA LYS A 276 31.85 -12.62 9.91
C LYS A 276 33.19 -11.93 10.12
N ASP A 277 34.26 -12.47 9.50
CA ASP A 277 35.62 -11.96 9.65
C ASP A 277 35.91 -10.79 8.69
N ASP A 278 35.32 -10.85 7.49
CA ASP A 278 35.41 -9.80 6.46
C ASP A 278 34.04 -9.41 5.93
N PRO A 279 33.38 -8.43 6.55
CA PRO A 279 32.04 -7.98 6.11
C PRO A 279 31.98 -7.37 4.70
N THR A 280 33.12 -7.15 4.03
CA THR A 280 33.14 -6.73 2.63
C THR A 280 32.83 -7.90 1.70
N GLN A 281 33.04 -9.12 2.14
CA GLN A 281 32.63 -10.35 1.44
C GLN A 281 31.14 -10.58 1.67
N LYS A 282 30.35 -10.10 0.73
CA LYS A 282 28.90 -10.21 0.73
C LYS A 282 28.41 -10.87 -0.55
N PHE A 283 27.54 -11.86 -0.39
CA PHE A 283 26.86 -12.56 -1.49
C PHE A 283 25.37 -12.31 -1.40
N VAL A 284 24.76 -11.86 -2.50
CA VAL A 284 23.34 -11.51 -2.60
C VAL A 284 22.66 -12.42 -3.61
N TYR A 285 21.61 -13.11 -3.20
CA TYR A 285 20.84 -14.02 -4.04
C TYR A 285 19.38 -13.57 -4.11
N PRO A 286 18.97 -12.88 -5.21
CA PRO A 286 17.58 -12.51 -5.44
C PRO A 286 16.68 -13.75 -5.50
N GLN A 287 15.50 -13.66 -4.91
CA GLN A 287 14.50 -14.72 -4.87
C GLN A 287 13.36 -14.43 -5.84
N GLN A 288 12.83 -15.46 -6.49
CA GLN A 288 11.64 -15.37 -7.34
C GLN A 288 10.37 -15.58 -6.50
N ILE A 289 10.15 -14.67 -5.54
CA ILE A 289 9.01 -14.68 -4.62
C ILE A 289 8.34 -13.30 -4.69
N ASP A 290 7.02 -13.30 -4.83
CA ASP A 290 6.24 -12.07 -4.74
C ASP A 290 5.60 -11.97 -3.34
N PRO A 291 6.15 -11.14 -2.45
CA PRO A 291 5.64 -11.02 -1.08
C PRO A 291 4.31 -10.26 -0.99
N ARG A 292 3.77 -9.76 -2.09
CA ARG A 292 2.44 -9.14 -2.14
C ARG A 292 1.33 -10.15 -1.85
N PHE A 293 1.60 -11.44 -2.10
CA PHE A 293 0.71 -12.55 -1.76
C PHE A 293 0.87 -13.05 -0.30
N TRP A 294 1.68 -12.41 0.51
CA TRP A 294 1.75 -12.70 1.95
C TRP A 294 0.64 -11.96 2.68
N ALA A 295 -0.57 -12.54 2.61
CA ALA A 295 -1.81 -11.89 3.01
C ALA A 295 -1.87 -11.57 4.51
N ALA A 296 -2.61 -10.52 4.84
CA ALA A 296 -2.88 -10.16 6.23
C ALA A 296 -3.66 -11.28 6.95
N GLY A 297 -3.21 -11.64 8.14
CA GLY A 297 -3.78 -12.73 8.94
C GLY A 297 -3.24 -14.13 8.63
N ASP A 298 -2.49 -14.31 7.53
CA ASP A 298 -1.97 -15.61 7.12
C ASP A 298 -0.69 -16.01 7.84
N THR A 299 -0.51 -17.32 7.92
CA THR A 299 0.79 -17.96 8.17
C THR A 299 1.40 -18.38 6.84
N ILE A 300 2.54 -17.80 6.52
CA ILE A 300 3.26 -18.02 5.27
C ILE A 300 4.39 -19.03 5.52
N ILE A 301 4.45 -20.07 4.71
CA ILE A 301 5.56 -21.02 4.67
C ILE A 301 6.23 -20.88 3.31
N THR A 302 7.50 -20.56 3.29
CA THR A 302 8.27 -20.35 2.06
C THR A 302 9.71 -20.81 2.25
N SER A 303 10.44 -20.98 1.15
CA SER A 303 11.86 -21.33 1.18
C SER A 303 12.66 -20.36 0.33
N LEU A 304 13.81 -19.95 0.83
CA LEU A 304 14.79 -19.17 0.10
C LEU A 304 15.92 -20.08 -0.35
N HIS A 305 16.45 -19.83 -1.54
CA HIS A 305 17.43 -20.69 -2.17
C HIS A 305 18.64 -19.87 -2.65
N ALA A 306 19.83 -20.45 -2.53
CA ALA A 306 21.07 -19.89 -3.06
C ALA A 306 22.00 -21.02 -3.53
N ARG A 307 22.51 -20.91 -4.76
CA ARG A 307 23.69 -21.70 -5.12
C ARG A 307 24.89 -20.98 -4.55
N LEU A 308 25.47 -21.52 -3.47
CA LEU A 308 26.62 -20.92 -2.81
C LEU A 308 27.80 -20.78 -3.76
N ASP A 309 28.51 -19.65 -3.71
CA ASP A 309 29.71 -19.45 -4.51
C ASP A 309 30.82 -20.41 -4.00
N ASN A 310 31.59 -21.03 -4.92
CA ASN A 310 32.70 -21.92 -4.59
C ASN A 310 33.83 -21.24 -3.78
N LYS A 311 33.85 -19.91 -3.76
CA LYS A 311 34.81 -19.12 -2.99
C LYS A 311 34.39 -18.89 -1.53
N MET A 312 33.17 -19.27 -1.18
CA MET A 312 32.67 -19.11 0.20
C MET A 312 33.36 -20.17 1.08
N SER A 313 33.94 -19.70 2.19
CA SER A 313 34.50 -20.52 3.26
C SER A 313 34.45 -19.77 4.57
N GLY A 314 34.45 -20.46 5.72
CA GLY A 314 34.41 -19.88 7.03
C GLY A 314 32.98 -19.54 7.51
N GLU A 315 32.84 -18.56 8.37
CA GLU A 315 31.58 -18.25 9.04
C GLU A 315 30.86 -17.07 8.38
N TYR A 316 29.54 -17.23 8.18
CA TYR A 316 28.66 -16.21 7.61
C TYR A 316 27.47 -15.94 8.52
N LYS A 317 27.01 -14.69 8.54
CA LYS A 317 25.65 -14.33 8.95
C LYS A 317 24.73 -14.36 7.74
N VAL A 318 23.59 -15.00 7.90
CA VAL A 318 22.56 -15.13 6.85
C VAL A 318 21.41 -14.18 7.17
N TYR A 319 21.00 -13.41 6.18
CA TYR A 319 19.96 -12.39 6.32
C TYR A 319 18.91 -12.50 5.23
N LEU A 320 17.72 -12.05 5.57
CA LEU A 320 16.67 -11.69 4.61
C LEU A 320 16.67 -10.17 4.43
N ASN A 321 16.79 -9.72 3.19
CA ASN A 321 16.53 -8.33 2.81
C ASN A 321 15.28 -8.25 1.93
N MET A 322 14.46 -7.26 2.19
CA MET A 322 13.28 -6.96 1.37
C MET A 322 13.31 -5.46 1.01
N PRO A 323 14.22 -5.06 0.11
CA PRO A 323 14.42 -3.67 -0.26
C PRO A 323 13.29 -3.19 -1.18
N ASP A 324 13.18 -1.88 -1.31
CA ASP A 324 12.39 -1.30 -2.40
C ASP A 324 13.06 -1.62 -3.74
N PRO A 325 12.33 -2.05 -4.79
CA PRO A 325 12.94 -2.45 -6.05
C PRO A 325 13.51 -1.26 -6.86
N TYR A 326 13.17 -0.03 -6.51
CA TYR A 326 13.63 1.15 -7.24
C TYR A 326 15.10 1.48 -6.93
N PRO A 327 15.98 1.54 -7.94
CA PRO A 327 17.44 1.73 -7.75
C PRO A 327 17.80 2.97 -6.90
N THR A 328 16.98 4.01 -6.94
CA THR A 328 17.21 5.27 -6.20
C THR A 328 17.12 5.13 -4.68
N ILE A 329 16.46 4.07 -4.18
CA ILE A 329 16.22 3.84 -2.74
C ILE A 329 16.47 2.38 -2.33
N HIS A 330 16.88 1.50 -3.27
CA HIS A 330 17.10 0.08 -3.02
C HIS A 330 18.11 -0.15 -1.87
N ASP A 331 19.24 0.54 -1.90
CA ASP A 331 20.30 0.39 -0.91
C ASP A 331 20.09 1.26 0.35
N ASN A 332 18.98 1.99 0.43
CA ASN A 332 18.66 2.77 1.60
C ASN A 332 17.91 1.91 2.63
N PRO A 333 18.51 1.60 3.80
CA PRO A 333 17.89 0.72 4.81
C PRO A 333 16.54 1.20 5.31
N MET A 334 16.23 2.50 5.21
CA MET A 334 14.94 3.05 5.61
C MET A 334 13.78 2.58 4.71
N PHE A 335 14.07 2.08 3.51
CA PHE A 335 13.09 1.53 2.58
C PHE A 335 13.10 0.00 2.52
N SER A 336 13.96 -0.67 3.26
CA SER A 336 13.89 -2.12 3.45
C SER A 336 12.84 -2.48 4.51
N ILE A 337 12.15 -3.60 4.31
CA ILE A 337 11.12 -4.05 5.26
C ILE A 337 11.78 -4.59 6.52
N ARG A 338 11.46 -3.95 7.65
CA ARG A 338 11.82 -4.40 8.98
C ARG A 338 10.78 -5.37 9.52
N PHE A 339 11.21 -6.56 9.93
CA PHE A 339 10.35 -7.49 10.66
C PHE A 339 10.09 -7.00 12.09
N ALA A 340 8.94 -7.39 12.64
CA ALA A 340 8.50 -6.95 13.97
C ALA A 340 9.22 -7.66 15.13
N ASN A 341 10.07 -8.63 14.82
CA ASN A 341 10.89 -9.33 15.81
C ASN A 341 11.92 -8.41 16.47
N LYS A 342 12.19 -8.63 17.74
CA LYS A 342 13.28 -7.93 18.43
C LYS A 342 14.64 -8.48 17.99
N ASP A 343 15.63 -7.60 17.94
CA ASP A 343 17.06 -7.92 17.81
C ASP A 343 17.49 -8.64 16.51
N ILE A 344 16.61 -8.75 15.49
CA ILE A 344 16.99 -9.30 14.17
C ILE A 344 17.27 -8.22 13.13
N TRP A 345 16.84 -6.98 13.35
CA TRP A 345 16.99 -5.88 12.42
C TRP A 345 18.34 -5.17 12.54
N ASP A 346 19.11 -5.15 11.48
CA ASP A 346 20.29 -4.31 11.35
C ASP A 346 19.93 -2.97 10.69
N LYS A 347 19.95 -1.91 11.49
CA LYS A 347 19.61 -0.55 11.03
C LYS A 347 20.59 0.07 10.02
N LYS A 348 21.81 -0.47 9.91
CA LYS A 348 22.83 0.04 8.97
C LYS A 348 22.61 -0.50 7.57
N THR A 349 22.17 -1.75 7.47
CA THR A 349 22.03 -2.46 6.20
C THR A 349 20.59 -2.61 5.76
N GLY A 350 19.63 -2.55 6.69
CA GLY A 350 18.22 -2.86 6.41
C GLY A 350 17.91 -4.35 6.38
N TYR A 351 18.84 -5.20 6.88
CA TYR A 351 18.72 -6.65 6.81
C TYR A 351 18.08 -7.22 8.07
N ASN A 352 17.30 -8.30 7.89
CA ASN A 352 16.74 -9.09 8.99
C ASN A 352 17.58 -10.36 9.17
N TYR A 353 18.24 -10.53 10.32
CA TYR A 353 19.05 -11.70 10.63
C TYR A 353 18.18 -12.96 10.71
N LEU A 354 18.63 -14.03 10.08
CA LEU A 354 17.98 -15.34 10.06
C LEU A 354 18.73 -16.38 10.90
N THR A 355 20.02 -16.56 10.61
CA THR A 355 20.86 -17.61 11.23
C THR A 355 22.35 -17.36 10.94
N ASP A 356 23.20 -18.14 11.56
CA ASP A 356 24.60 -18.30 11.18
C ASP A 356 24.78 -19.48 10.24
N LEU A 357 25.84 -19.46 9.44
CA LEU A 357 26.26 -20.50 8.51
C LEU A 357 27.76 -20.73 8.65
N ILE A 358 28.18 -21.99 8.72
CA ILE A 358 29.59 -22.39 8.69
C ILE A 358 29.82 -23.23 7.43
N LEU A 359 30.82 -22.85 6.63
CA LEU A 359 31.27 -23.56 5.45
C LEU A 359 32.71 -24.03 5.66
N GLU A 360 32.91 -25.32 5.61
CA GLU A 360 34.25 -25.97 5.68
C GLU A 360 35.04 -25.84 4.40
#